data_bd8f2ab4e2ffc2c960aafb75243a183d
#
_entry.id   bd8f2ab4e2ffc2c960aafb75243a183d
#
_cell.length_a   1.000
_cell.length_b   1.000
_cell.length_c   1.000
_cell.angle_alpha   90.00
_cell.angle_beta   90.00
_cell.angle_gamma   90.00
#
_symmetry.space_group_name_H-M   'P 1'
#
loop_
_entity.id
_entity.type
_entity.pdbx_description
1 polymer ?
#
loop_
_entity_poly.entity_id
_entity_poly.type
_entity_poly.pdbx_seq_one_letter_code
_entity_poly.pdbx_strand_id
1 'polypeptide(L)'
;MRILLLASLMIASSILFAQPSEFTQKWLDTTAAIILDPYQGNDIDWDQVKNDKRVVAVIHKATQGFKTDKKYLTRREFAKSHGYKWGSYHLGIPGNPIKQADYYLSIAGINSDEVYALDIEDINPTTSMPLDSAVIFINRIYEKTGRYPLVYCNRLVQESISQKVDENSVFAKCPLWYARFRKEIPDFSSKIWKKYTLWQFSSELNCSGRKNCPYWVPGTNGYMDKNVYNGTIQELQNRWPDI
;
A
#
# COMPACT_ATOMS: atom_id res chain seq x y z
N MET A 1 -26.86 32.27 -62.92
CA MET A 1 -26.61 32.74 -61.54
C MET A 1 -26.33 31.48 -60.71
N ARG A 2 -25.09 31.16 -60.48
CA ARG A 2 -24.64 29.94 -59.68
C ARG A 2 -24.28 30.41 -58.31
N ILE A 3 -24.98 29.92 -57.28
CA ILE A 3 -24.71 30.18 -55.86
C ILE A 3 -23.73 29.17 -55.40
N LEU A 4 -22.51 29.61 -55.04
CA LEU A 4 -21.54 28.79 -54.33
C LEU A 4 -21.87 28.80 -52.84
N LEU A 5 -22.25 27.63 -52.30
CA LEU A 5 -22.29 27.42 -50.86
C LEU A 5 -20.86 27.07 -50.33
N LEU A 6 -20.30 27.97 -49.55
CA LEU A 6 -19.09 27.75 -48.80
C LEU A 6 -19.48 27.02 -47.50
N ALA A 7 -19.11 25.73 -47.40
CA ALA A 7 -19.23 24.96 -46.16
C ALA A 7 -18.01 25.26 -45.28
N SER A 8 -18.23 25.97 -44.17
CA SER A 8 -17.19 26.17 -43.14
C SER A 8 -17.01 24.90 -42.31
N LEU A 9 -15.87 24.25 -42.47
CA LEU A 9 -15.47 23.10 -41.66
C LEU A 9 -14.93 23.63 -40.33
N MET A 10 -15.72 23.54 -39.24
CA MET A 10 -15.22 23.78 -37.88
C MET A 10 -14.43 22.56 -37.43
N ILE A 11 -13.12 22.71 -37.36
CA ILE A 11 -12.21 21.73 -36.72
C ILE A 11 -12.31 21.98 -35.23
N ALA A 12 -13.09 21.16 -34.53
CA ALA A 12 -13.08 21.11 -33.07
C ALA A 12 -11.74 20.47 -32.60
N SER A 13 -10.81 21.30 -32.19
CA SER A 13 -9.59 20.84 -31.51
C SER A 13 -9.98 20.29 -30.15
N SER A 14 -10.11 18.97 -30.04
CA SER A 14 -10.19 18.29 -28.75
C SER A 14 -8.84 18.43 -28.05
N ILE A 15 -8.78 19.30 -27.05
CA ILE A 15 -7.65 19.35 -26.13
C ILE A 15 -7.68 18.03 -25.36
N LEU A 16 -6.84 17.08 -25.74
CA LEU A 16 -6.56 15.90 -24.92
C LEU A 16 -5.81 16.40 -23.68
N PHE A 17 -6.52 16.56 -22.57
CA PHE A 17 -5.88 16.62 -21.28
C PHE A 17 -5.24 15.25 -21.06
N ALA A 18 -3.90 15.20 -21.06
CA ALA A 18 -3.18 14.00 -20.64
C ALA A 18 -3.66 13.66 -19.23
N GLN A 19 -4.24 12.48 -19.05
CA GLN A 19 -4.60 11.98 -17.72
C GLN A 19 -3.30 12.00 -16.87
N PRO A 20 -3.35 12.53 -15.64
CA PRO A 20 -2.20 12.48 -14.74
C PRO A 20 -1.70 11.04 -14.67
N SER A 21 -0.40 10.82 -14.83
CA SER A 21 0.13 9.46 -14.71
C SER A 21 -0.20 8.91 -13.33
N GLU A 22 -0.52 7.62 -13.23
CA GLU A 22 -0.85 6.95 -11.97
C GLU A 22 0.23 7.14 -10.88
N PHE A 23 1.42 7.54 -11.30
CA PHE A 23 2.60 7.74 -10.48
C PHE A 23 2.92 9.21 -10.20
N THR A 24 1.91 10.10 -10.17
CA THR A 24 2.05 11.50 -9.77
C THR A 24 1.20 11.78 -8.55
N GLN A 25 1.73 12.42 -7.54
CA GLN A 25 1.12 13.00 -6.33
C GLN A 25 -0.37 12.63 -6.06
N LYS A 26 -0.71 11.33 -6.17
CA LYS A 26 -2.10 10.83 -6.03
C LYS A 26 -2.76 11.27 -4.70
N TRP A 27 -1.96 11.53 -3.66
CA TRP A 27 -2.45 12.07 -2.39
C TRP A 27 -3.04 13.48 -2.47
N LEU A 28 -2.83 14.23 -3.57
CA LEU A 28 -3.49 15.52 -3.81
C LEU A 28 -4.91 15.38 -4.36
N ASP A 29 -5.25 14.23 -4.91
CA ASP A 29 -6.62 13.91 -5.31
C ASP A 29 -7.50 13.75 -4.07
N THR A 30 -8.46 14.66 -3.89
CA THR A 30 -9.32 14.70 -2.71
C THR A 30 -10.26 13.50 -2.60
N THR A 31 -10.44 12.74 -3.68
CA THR A 31 -11.25 11.51 -3.70
C THR A 31 -10.45 10.26 -3.34
N ALA A 32 -9.12 10.33 -3.38
CA ALA A 32 -8.25 9.18 -3.09
C ALA A 32 -8.24 8.85 -1.60
N ALA A 33 -8.28 7.56 -1.27
CA ALA A 33 -8.20 7.07 0.09
C ALA A 33 -6.78 7.17 0.64
N ILE A 34 -6.68 7.56 1.91
CA ILE A 34 -5.44 7.55 2.70
C ILE A 34 -5.49 6.38 3.69
N ILE A 35 -4.39 5.66 3.78
CA ILE A 35 -4.21 4.53 4.68
C ILE A 35 -3.03 4.82 5.60
N LEU A 36 -3.18 4.60 6.89
CA LEU A 36 -2.09 4.67 7.86
C LEU A 36 -1.48 3.27 8.03
N ASP A 37 -0.17 3.20 8.16
CA ASP A 37 0.54 1.95 8.46
C ASP A 37 1.44 2.06 9.70
N PRO A 38 0.80 2.14 10.88
CA PRO A 38 1.50 2.32 12.12
C PRO A 38 2.18 1.05 12.63
N TYR A 39 3.17 1.28 13.50
CA TYR A 39 3.73 0.29 14.40
C TYR A 39 3.70 0.82 15.85
N GLN A 40 4.12 0.01 16.80
CA GLN A 40 4.08 0.37 18.24
C GLN A 40 4.81 1.66 18.61
N GLY A 41 5.78 2.10 17.82
CA GLY A 41 6.52 3.35 18.04
C GLY A 41 5.76 4.61 17.69
N ASN A 42 4.69 4.50 16.88
CA ASN A 42 3.87 5.65 16.54
C ASN A 42 2.86 5.97 17.65
N ASP A 43 2.51 7.25 17.77
CA ASP A 43 1.36 7.70 18.55
C ASP A 43 0.23 8.14 17.61
N ILE A 44 -1.01 7.81 18.01
CA ILE A 44 -2.22 8.10 17.24
C ILE A 44 -3.25 8.72 18.19
N ASP A 45 -3.62 9.96 17.91
CA ASP A 45 -4.79 10.61 18.49
C ASP A 45 -5.99 10.40 17.55
N TRP A 46 -6.76 9.38 17.82
CA TRP A 46 -7.89 8.98 16.98
C TRP A 46 -8.98 10.04 16.91
N ASP A 47 -9.13 10.85 17.96
CA ASP A 47 -10.11 11.95 17.98
C ASP A 47 -9.75 13.06 17.00
N GLN A 48 -8.49 13.22 16.69
CA GLN A 48 -8.04 14.10 15.64
C GLN A 48 -8.03 13.42 14.27
N VAL A 49 -7.57 12.15 14.17
CA VAL A 49 -7.52 11.39 12.90
C VAL A 49 -8.90 11.31 12.24
N LYS A 50 -9.98 11.13 13.00
CA LYS A 50 -11.36 11.08 12.47
C LYS A 50 -11.82 12.34 11.72
N ASN A 51 -11.11 13.47 11.88
CA ASN A 51 -11.41 14.71 11.17
C ASN A 51 -10.94 14.67 9.71
N ASP A 52 -9.98 13.80 9.39
CA ASP A 52 -9.58 13.55 8.00
C ASP A 52 -10.42 12.40 7.41
N LYS A 53 -11.46 12.76 6.65
CA LYS A 53 -12.40 11.79 6.07
C LYS A 53 -11.80 10.91 4.98
N ARG A 54 -10.59 11.22 4.53
CA ARG A 54 -9.85 10.41 3.56
C ARG A 54 -9.12 9.24 4.22
N VAL A 55 -8.86 9.31 5.53
CA VAL A 55 -8.30 8.20 6.30
C VAL A 55 -9.42 7.20 6.56
N VAL A 56 -9.45 6.12 5.80
CA VAL A 56 -10.53 5.11 5.84
C VAL A 56 -10.06 3.72 6.21
N ALA A 57 -8.75 3.51 6.23
CA ALA A 57 -8.14 2.21 6.55
C ALA A 57 -6.83 2.36 7.34
N VAL A 58 -6.49 1.30 8.05
CA VAL A 58 -5.22 1.14 8.76
C VAL A 58 -4.67 -0.24 8.45
N ILE A 59 -3.39 -0.32 8.06
CA ILE A 59 -2.65 -1.58 7.91
C ILE A 59 -1.51 -1.54 8.93
N HIS A 60 -1.70 -2.21 10.07
CA HIS A 60 -0.81 -2.11 11.22
C HIS A 60 0.22 -3.23 11.26
N LYS A 61 1.44 -2.95 11.71
CA LYS A 61 2.42 -3.99 12.02
C LYS A 61 1.83 -4.98 13.03
N ALA A 62 1.70 -6.25 12.65
CA ALA A 62 1.31 -7.29 13.58
C ALA A 62 2.54 -7.99 14.17
N THR A 63 3.50 -8.33 13.30
CA THR A 63 4.68 -9.09 13.71
C THR A 63 5.93 -8.71 12.92
N GLN A 64 7.09 -9.02 13.49
CA GLN A 64 8.38 -9.01 12.82
C GLN A 64 9.12 -10.31 13.22
N GLY A 65 9.32 -11.22 12.27
CA GLY A 65 9.78 -12.55 12.61
C GLY A 65 8.85 -13.20 13.63
N PHE A 66 9.37 -13.50 14.82
CA PHE A 66 8.59 -14.08 15.94
C PHE A 66 8.33 -13.07 17.08
N LYS A 67 8.31 -11.78 16.76
CA LYS A 67 8.00 -10.73 17.73
C LYS A 67 6.67 -10.08 17.37
N THR A 68 5.74 -10.01 18.32
CA THR A 68 4.45 -9.33 18.17
C THR A 68 4.61 -7.83 18.46
N ASP A 69 3.93 -6.99 17.67
CA ASP A 69 3.76 -5.58 17.96
C ASP A 69 2.81 -5.39 19.15
N LYS A 70 3.28 -4.70 20.19
CA LYS A 70 2.58 -4.60 21.47
C LYS A 70 1.26 -3.82 21.41
N LYS A 71 1.11 -2.93 20.42
CA LYS A 71 -0.09 -2.09 20.26
C LYS A 71 -1.09 -2.67 19.23
N TYR A 72 -0.73 -3.78 18.54
CA TYR A 72 -1.52 -4.31 17.44
C TYR A 72 -2.96 -4.63 17.81
N LEU A 73 -3.17 -5.50 18.79
CA LEU A 73 -4.52 -5.97 19.16
C LEU A 73 -5.41 -4.84 19.66
N THR A 74 -4.91 -4.01 20.57
CA THR A 74 -5.66 -2.88 21.13
C THR A 74 -6.06 -1.88 20.04
N ARG A 75 -5.14 -1.58 19.10
CA ARG A 75 -5.43 -0.66 18.00
C ARG A 75 -6.38 -1.27 16.97
N ARG A 76 -6.30 -2.58 16.74
CA ARG A 76 -7.24 -3.28 15.87
C ARG A 76 -8.67 -3.17 16.38
N GLU A 77 -8.89 -3.48 17.65
CA GLU A 77 -10.20 -3.37 18.29
C GLU A 77 -10.76 -1.94 18.21
N PHE A 78 -9.91 -0.97 18.55
CA PHE A 78 -10.30 0.43 18.49
C PHE A 78 -10.64 0.88 17.06
N ALA A 79 -9.77 0.65 16.09
CA ALA A 79 -9.98 1.08 14.72
C ALA A 79 -11.24 0.45 14.09
N LYS A 80 -11.45 -0.84 14.28
CA LYS A 80 -12.64 -1.55 13.78
C LYS A 80 -13.93 -1.02 14.43
N SER A 81 -13.94 -0.77 15.74
CA SER A 81 -15.11 -0.21 16.42
C SER A 81 -15.45 1.23 15.98
N HIS A 82 -14.49 1.93 15.38
CA HIS A 82 -14.68 3.28 14.82
C HIS A 82 -14.88 3.29 13.30
N GLY A 83 -15.08 2.11 12.70
CA GLY A 83 -15.45 1.97 11.28
C GLY A 83 -14.27 2.02 10.29
N TYR A 84 -13.02 2.05 10.77
CA TYR A 84 -11.87 1.92 9.89
C TYR A 84 -11.77 0.50 9.32
N LYS A 85 -11.46 0.39 8.03
CA LYS A 85 -11.01 -0.87 7.44
C LYS A 85 -9.67 -1.26 8.06
N TRP A 86 -9.48 -2.54 8.33
CA TRP A 86 -8.30 -3.03 9.00
C TRP A 86 -7.50 -4.01 8.16
N GLY A 87 -6.19 -3.90 8.25
CA GLY A 87 -5.23 -4.86 7.72
C GLY A 87 -4.03 -4.98 8.64
N SER A 88 -3.18 -5.92 8.33
CA SER A 88 -1.94 -6.14 9.07
C SER A 88 -0.78 -6.45 8.14
N TYR A 89 0.45 -6.19 8.64
CA TYR A 89 1.64 -6.62 7.95
C TYR A 89 2.61 -7.39 8.84
N HIS A 90 3.37 -8.26 8.20
CA HIS A 90 4.48 -9.01 8.77
C HIS A 90 5.78 -8.51 8.17
N LEU A 91 6.68 -7.98 8.99
CA LEU A 91 8.04 -7.67 8.54
C LEU A 91 8.86 -8.97 8.50
N GLY A 92 9.17 -9.40 7.28
CA GLY A 92 9.88 -10.65 7.00
C GLY A 92 11.35 -10.56 7.35
N ILE A 93 11.85 -11.50 8.16
CA ILE A 93 13.25 -11.63 8.51
C ILE A 93 13.82 -12.98 8.03
N PRO A 94 15.14 -13.17 8.01
CA PRO A 94 15.74 -14.48 7.73
C PRO A 94 15.21 -15.57 8.66
N GLY A 95 15.10 -16.80 8.15
CA GLY A 95 14.66 -17.96 8.93
C GLY A 95 13.52 -18.72 8.25
N ASN A 96 12.79 -19.53 9.00
CA ASN A 96 11.77 -20.43 8.46
C ASN A 96 10.50 -19.65 8.04
N PRO A 97 10.18 -19.53 6.74
CA PRO A 97 9.05 -18.72 6.27
C PRO A 97 7.70 -19.31 6.63
N ILE A 98 7.54 -20.64 6.69
CA ILE A 98 6.28 -21.28 7.09
C ILE A 98 5.97 -20.95 8.55
N LYS A 99 6.96 -21.08 9.44
CA LYS A 99 6.78 -20.75 10.86
C LYS A 99 6.48 -19.26 11.07
N GLN A 100 7.12 -18.36 10.27
CA GLN A 100 6.82 -16.93 10.32
C GLN A 100 5.38 -16.64 9.86
N ALA A 101 4.92 -17.27 8.78
CA ALA A 101 3.54 -17.11 8.30
C ALA A 101 2.51 -17.62 9.31
N ASP A 102 2.75 -18.82 9.88
CA ASP A 102 1.86 -19.38 10.90
C ASP A 102 1.85 -18.53 12.17
N TYR A 103 2.99 -18.02 12.61
CA TYR A 103 3.08 -17.10 13.74
C TYR A 103 2.34 -15.77 13.46
N TYR A 104 2.56 -15.18 12.29
CA TYR A 104 1.84 -13.97 11.87
C TYR A 104 0.34 -14.17 11.93
N LEU A 105 -0.18 -15.25 11.33
CA LEU A 105 -1.61 -15.54 11.33
C LEU A 105 -2.15 -15.89 12.73
N SER A 106 -1.32 -16.42 13.64
CA SER A 106 -1.73 -16.64 15.03
C SER A 106 -2.01 -15.34 15.78
N ILE A 107 -1.36 -14.23 15.38
CA ILE A 107 -1.54 -12.89 15.96
C ILE A 107 -2.61 -12.10 15.20
N ALA A 108 -2.53 -12.08 13.86
CA ALA A 108 -3.47 -11.34 13.03
C ALA A 108 -4.87 -11.97 12.99
N GLY A 109 -4.94 -13.29 13.15
CA GLY A 109 -6.15 -14.07 12.92
C GLY A 109 -6.39 -14.34 11.43
N ILE A 110 -7.35 -15.23 11.15
CA ILE A 110 -7.83 -15.48 9.79
C ILE A 110 -9.20 -14.83 9.67
N ASN A 111 -9.26 -13.65 9.09
CA ASN A 111 -10.45 -12.81 9.02
C ASN A 111 -10.81 -12.52 7.56
N SER A 112 -12.11 -12.67 7.25
CA SER A 112 -12.62 -12.47 5.88
C SER A 112 -12.67 -11.00 5.46
N ASP A 113 -12.59 -10.07 6.43
CA ASP A 113 -12.73 -8.63 6.24
C ASP A 113 -11.41 -7.85 6.45
N GLU A 114 -10.26 -8.54 6.51
CA GLU A 114 -8.97 -7.92 6.78
C GLU A 114 -7.94 -8.21 5.68
N VAL A 115 -7.08 -7.24 5.42
CA VAL A 115 -5.95 -7.35 4.47
C VAL A 115 -4.73 -7.90 5.19
N TYR A 116 -3.98 -8.76 4.50
CA TYR A 116 -2.68 -9.25 4.94
C TYR A 116 -1.59 -8.67 4.04
N ALA A 117 -0.40 -8.41 4.60
CA ALA A 117 0.74 -7.96 3.84
C ALA A 117 2.04 -8.63 4.32
N LEU A 118 2.92 -8.91 3.35
CA LEU A 118 4.32 -9.24 3.59
C LEU A 118 5.17 -8.01 3.30
N ASP A 119 5.95 -7.61 4.27
CA ASP A 119 6.88 -6.48 4.19
C ASP A 119 8.29 -6.99 3.97
N ILE A 120 8.92 -6.55 2.85
CA ILE A 120 10.29 -6.90 2.45
C ILE A 120 11.04 -5.58 2.18
N GLU A 121 11.91 -5.19 3.11
CA GLU A 121 12.57 -3.88 3.08
C GLU A 121 13.94 -3.89 2.40
N ASP A 122 14.60 -5.04 2.29
CA ASP A 122 15.95 -5.17 1.75
C ASP A 122 16.13 -6.48 0.96
N ILE A 123 17.12 -6.50 0.10
CA ILE A 123 17.57 -7.70 -0.65
C ILE A 123 18.67 -8.48 0.09
N ASN A 124 19.18 -7.96 1.18
CA ASN A 124 20.21 -8.63 1.98
C ASN A 124 19.60 -9.81 2.77
N PRO A 125 19.98 -11.07 2.43
CA PRO A 125 19.39 -12.25 3.03
C PRO A 125 19.74 -12.47 4.49
N THR A 126 20.65 -11.65 5.05
CA THR A 126 21.03 -11.71 6.47
C THR A 126 20.19 -10.80 7.36
N THR A 127 19.47 -9.83 6.78
CA THR A 127 18.64 -8.84 7.49
C THR A 127 17.18 -8.89 7.12
N SER A 128 16.87 -9.30 5.88
CA SER A 128 15.50 -9.36 5.36
C SER A 128 15.19 -10.78 4.86
N MET A 129 13.89 -11.09 4.74
CA MET A 129 13.45 -12.38 4.22
C MET A 129 13.90 -12.55 2.77
N PRO A 130 14.66 -13.62 2.45
CA PRO A 130 15.05 -13.92 1.07
C PRO A 130 13.82 -14.12 0.16
N LEU A 131 13.93 -13.75 -1.13
CA LEU A 131 12.80 -13.83 -2.05
C LEU A 131 12.24 -15.24 -2.23
N ASP A 132 13.08 -16.27 -2.19
CA ASP A 132 12.64 -17.67 -2.22
C ASP A 132 11.80 -18.04 -0.98
N SER A 133 12.22 -17.53 0.18
CA SER A 133 11.47 -17.67 1.43
C SER A 133 10.16 -16.87 1.38
N ALA A 134 10.15 -15.69 0.75
CA ALA A 134 8.95 -14.90 0.56
C ALA A 134 7.91 -15.63 -0.29
N VAL A 135 8.33 -16.36 -1.34
CA VAL A 135 7.42 -17.23 -2.14
C VAL A 135 6.75 -18.27 -1.25
N ILE A 136 7.51 -18.92 -0.36
CA ILE A 136 6.97 -19.93 0.57
C ILE A 136 6.01 -19.29 1.57
N PHE A 137 6.37 -18.13 2.12
CA PHE A 137 5.51 -17.36 3.05
C PHE A 137 4.17 -16.97 2.38
N ILE A 138 4.22 -16.38 1.18
CA ILE A 138 3.04 -15.96 0.42
C ILE A 138 2.12 -17.15 0.15
N ASN A 139 2.68 -18.28 -0.31
CA ASN A 139 1.89 -19.49 -0.56
C ASN A 139 1.25 -20.01 0.74
N ARG A 140 1.95 -19.92 1.88
CA ARG A 140 1.39 -20.32 3.17
C ARG A 140 0.25 -19.42 3.61
N ILE A 141 0.36 -18.08 3.39
CA ILE A 141 -0.75 -17.15 3.65
C ILE A 141 -1.95 -17.51 2.76
N TYR A 142 -1.73 -17.72 1.46
CA TYR A 142 -2.80 -18.10 0.54
C TYR A 142 -3.47 -19.43 0.93
N GLU A 143 -2.70 -20.45 1.28
CA GLU A 143 -3.21 -21.75 1.76
C GLU A 143 -4.15 -21.60 2.95
N LYS A 144 -3.81 -20.70 3.89
CA LYS A 144 -4.57 -20.51 5.13
C LYS A 144 -5.75 -19.57 5.00
N THR A 145 -5.66 -18.57 4.13
CA THR A 145 -6.65 -17.47 4.07
C THR A 145 -7.48 -17.46 2.78
N GLY A 146 -7.03 -18.19 1.74
CA GLY A 146 -7.60 -18.14 0.39
C GLY A 146 -7.27 -16.86 -0.38
N ARG A 147 -6.43 -15.95 0.18
CA ARG A 147 -6.08 -14.67 -0.43
C ARG A 147 -4.58 -14.46 -0.47
N TYR A 148 -4.11 -13.86 -1.57
CA TYR A 148 -2.72 -13.43 -1.67
C TYR A 148 -2.51 -12.15 -0.86
N PRO A 149 -1.44 -12.07 -0.06
CA PRO A 149 -1.13 -10.84 0.68
C PRO A 149 -0.66 -9.73 -0.27
N LEU A 150 -0.79 -8.48 0.16
CA LEU A 150 -0.01 -7.38 -0.40
C LEU A 150 1.49 -7.68 -0.24
N VAL A 151 2.29 -7.29 -1.21
CA VAL A 151 3.75 -7.26 -1.08
C VAL A 151 4.18 -5.81 -0.94
N TYR A 152 4.60 -5.44 0.28
CA TYR A 152 5.27 -4.17 0.52
C TYR A 152 6.74 -4.30 0.17
N CYS A 153 7.23 -3.34 -0.63
CA CYS A 153 8.63 -3.24 -0.96
C CYS A 153 9.01 -1.83 -1.46
N ASN A 154 10.27 -1.50 -1.29
CA ASN A 154 10.89 -0.33 -1.90
C ASN A 154 11.35 -0.64 -3.34
N ARG A 155 11.97 0.37 -4.01
CA ARG A 155 12.47 0.23 -5.38
C ARG A 155 13.46 -0.91 -5.54
N LEU A 156 14.45 -1.02 -4.63
CA LEU A 156 15.51 -2.01 -4.73
C LEU A 156 14.95 -3.44 -4.73
N VAL A 157 14.05 -3.72 -3.81
CA VAL A 157 13.37 -5.02 -3.71
C VAL A 157 12.47 -5.27 -4.91
N GLN A 158 11.68 -4.27 -5.34
CA GLN A 158 10.79 -4.37 -6.50
C GLN A 158 11.57 -4.69 -7.78
N GLU A 159 12.69 -3.99 -8.04
CA GLU A 159 13.56 -4.26 -9.18
C GLU A 159 14.19 -5.65 -9.11
N SER A 160 14.64 -6.08 -7.92
CA SER A 160 15.19 -7.43 -7.70
C SER A 160 14.16 -8.52 -7.99
N ILE A 161 12.92 -8.35 -7.53
CA ILE A 161 11.82 -9.28 -7.84
C ILE A 161 11.60 -9.31 -9.36
N SER A 162 11.43 -8.14 -9.99
CA SER A 162 11.18 -8.06 -11.45
C SER A 162 12.29 -8.65 -12.31
N GLN A 163 13.54 -8.68 -11.83
CA GLN A 163 14.65 -9.30 -12.55
C GLN A 163 14.67 -10.82 -12.42
N LYS A 164 14.24 -11.35 -11.26
CA LYS A 164 14.37 -12.77 -10.92
C LYS A 164 13.16 -13.61 -11.27
N VAL A 165 12.00 -12.99 -11.46
CA VAL A 165 10.74 -13.72 -11.68
C VAL A 165 9.99 -13.21 -12.92
N ASP A 166 9.06 -14.01 -13.42
CA ASP A 166 8.16 -13.70 -14.52
C ASP A 166 6.70 -13.55 -14.05
N GLU A 167 5.80 -13.36 -15.00
CA GLU A 167 4.36 -13.16 -14.75
C GLU A 167 3.65 -14.39 -14.17
N ASN A 168 4.27 -15.57 -14.18
CA ASN A 168 3.73 -16.79 -13.58
C ASN A 168 4.10 -16.92 -12.11
N SER A 169 4.99 -16.07 -11.62
CA SER A 169 5.40 -16.05 -10.21
C SER A 169 4.23 -15.74 -9.30
N VAL A 170 4.28 -16.27 -8.07
CA VAL A 170 3.33 -15.93 -7.02
C VAL A 170 3.33 -14.43 -6.69
N PHE A 171 4.44 -13.73 -6.88
CA PHE A 171 4.51 -12.28 -6.71
C PHE A 171 3.56 -11.52 -7.67
N ALA A 172 3.37 -12.04 -8.89
CA ALA A 172 2.45 -11.45 -9.86
C ALA A 172 0.97 -11.54 -9.42
N LYS A 173 0.65 -12.46 -8.50
CA LYS A 173 -0.69 -12.62 -7.92
C LYS A 173 -0.92 -11.70 -6.70
N CYS A 174 0.15 -11.13 -6.15
CA CYS A 174 0.11 -10.25 -5.00
C CYS A 174 -0.08 -8.79 -5.44
N PRO A 175 -1.02 -8.04 -4.86
CA PRO A 175 -1.09 -6.59 -5.08
C PRO A 175 0.17 -5.90 -4.56
N LEU A 176 0.65 -4.88 -5.28
CA LEU A 176 1.86 -4.14 -4.92
C LEU A 176 1.55 -3.02 -3.91
N TRP A 177 2.25 -3.03 -2.79
CA TRP A 177 2.35 -1.91 -1.87
C TRP A 177 3.75 -1.31 -1.98
N TYR A 178 3.85 -0.17 -2.69
CA TYR A 178 5.13 0.38 -3.14
C TYR A 178 5.59 1.55 -2.29
N ALA A 179 6.79 1.47 -1.71
CA ALA A 179 7.40 2.54 -0.93
C ALA A 179 8.30 3.42 -1.81
N ARG A 180 7.90 4.69 -1.99
CA ARG A 180 8.66 5.71 -2.73
C ARG A 180 8.34 7.10 -2.21
N PHE A 181 9.29 7.75 -1.58
CA PHE A 181 9.13 9.06 -0.93
C PHE A 181 9.44 10.20 -1.90
N ARG A 182 8.75 10.22 -3.04
CA ARG A 182 8.88 11.21 -4.12
C ARG A 182 7.51 11.68 -4.57
N LYS A 183 7.48 12.84 -5.23
CA LYS A 183 6.24 13.39 -5.80
C LYS A 183 5.79 12.64 -7.05
N GLU A 184 6.75 12.07 -7.78
CA GLU A 184 6.54 11.37 -9.05
C GLU A 184 7.44 10.15 -9.12
N ILE A 185 6.99 9.12 -9.84
CA ILE A 185 7.75 7.91 -10.09
C ILE A 185 7.76 7.66 -11.61
N PRO A 186 8.50 8.47 -12.38
CA PRO A 186 8.56 8.33 -13.84
C PRO A 186 9.34 7.08 -14.28
N ASP A 187 10.14 6.54 -13.39
CA ASP A 187 11.07 5.42 -13.60
C ASP A 187 10.51 4.07 -13.10
N PHE A 188 9.19 3.98 -12.90
CA PHE A 188 8.59 2.69 -12.52
C PHE A 188 8.66 1.70 -13.69
N SER A 189 9.32 0.59 -13.44
CA SER A 189 9.44 -0.50 -14.41
C SER A 189 9.32 -1.83 -13.70
N SER A 190 8.38 -2.66 -14.13
CA SER A 190 8.18 -4.00 -13.58
C SER A 190 7.64 -4.94 -14.66
N LYS A 191 8.15 -6.17 -14.66
CA LYS A 191 7.63 -7.25 -15.53
C LYS A 191 6.29 -7.78 -15.04
N ILE A 192 6.06 -7.76 -13.71
CA ILE A 192 4.92 -8.40 -13.07
C ILE A 192 3.85 -7.41 -12.60
N TRP A 193 4.22 -6.23 -12.10
CA TRP A 193 3.28 -5.21 -11.68
C TRP A 193 3.18 -4.09 -12.70
N LYS A 194 1.99 -3.82 -13.20
CA LYS A 194 1.75 -2.68 -14.12
C LYS A 194 1.44 -1.39 -13.37
N LYS A 195 0.98 -1.52 -12.13
CA LYS A 195 0.59 -0.42 -11.25
C LYS A 195 0.80 -0.82 -9.79
N TYR A 196 0.81 0.16 -8.90
CA TYR A 196 0.69 -0.10 -7.47
C TYR A 196 -0.79 -0.24 -7.06
N THR A 197 -1.03 -0.93 -5.97
CA THR A 197 -2.30 -0.91 -5.24
C THR A 197 -2.26 0.15 -4.16
N LEU A 198 -1.20 0.16 -3.36
CA LEU A 198 -0.90 1.18 -2.38
C LEU A 198 0.47 1.79 -2.67
N TRP A 199 0.57 3.10 -2.51
CA TRP A 199 1.84 3.83 -2.56
C TRP A 199 2.11 4.48 -1.21
N GLN A 200 3.13 3.98 -0.48
CA GLN A 200 3.66 4.67 0.69
C GLN A 200 4.49 5.86 0.20
N PHE A 201 3.90 7.03 0.28
CA PHE A 201 4.46 8.27 -0.25
C PHE A 201 5.09 9.17 0.83
N SER A 202 4.81 8.89 2.10
CA SER A 202 5.26 9.70 3.24
C SER A 202 5.68 8.83 4.41
N SER A 203 6.84 9.16 4.97
CA SER A 203 7.44 8.60 6.18
C SER A 203 8.26 9.70 6.88
N GLU A 204 8.98 9.36 7.94
CA GLU A 204 9.94 10.24 8.59
C GLU A 204 10.99 10.82 7.62
N LEU A 205 11.25 10.15 6.51
CA LEU A 205 12.25 10.58 5.50
C LEU A 205 11.85 11.87 4.78
N ASN A 206 10.55 12.13 4.65
CA ASN A 206 10.03 13.29 3.93
C ASN A 206 8.90 14.03 4.66
N CYS A 207 8.67 13.71 5.95
CA CYS A 207 7.66 14.33 6.78
C CYS A 207 8.22 14.59 8.19
N SER A 208 8.86 15.74 8.38
CA SER A 208 9.45 16.15 9.67
C SER A 208 8.54 17.06 10.50
N GLY A 209 7.30 17.23 10.10
CA GLY A 209 6.28 18.06 10.75
C GLY A 209 5.30 18.65 9.74
N ARG A 210 4.21 19.23 10.20
CA ARG A 210 3.08 19.65 9.36
C ARG A 210 3.47 20.49 8.13
N LYS A 211 4.46 21.39 8.26
CA LYS A 211 4.89 22.29 7.17
C LYS A 211 5.75 21.57 6.11
N ASN A 212 6.41 20.49 6.51
CA ASN A 212 7.38 19.77 5.69
C ASN A 212 6.90 18.32 5.42
N CYS A 213 5.61 18.12 5.29
CA CYS A 213 4.99 16.82 5.06
C CYS A 213 4.19 16.86 3.74
N PRO A 214 4.31 15.88 2.86
CA PRO A 214 3.53 15.83 1.62
C PRO A 214 2.02 15.84 1.87
N TYR A 215 1.61 15.19 2.95
CA TYR A 215 0.23 15.15 3.43
C TYR A 215 0.23 15.02 4.95
N TRP A 216 -0.46 15.92 5.63
CA TRP A 216 -0.57 15.89 7.09
C TRP A 216 -1.92 15.35 7.52
N VAL A 217 -1.91 14.26 8.28
CA VAL A 217 -3.11 13.72 8.95
C VAL A 217 -3.12 14.23 10.39
N PRO A 218 -4.16 14.99 10.81
CA PRO A 218 -4.30 15.39 12.20
C PRO A 218 -4.28 14.19 13.15
N GLY A 219 -3.67 14.35 14.31
CA GLY A 219 -3.57 13.26 15.29
C GLY A 219 -2.45 12.24 15.02
N THR A 220 -1.65 12.46 13.97
CA THR A 220 -0.42 11.70 13.72
C THR A 220 0.80 12.60 13.88
N ASN A 221 1.95 11.99 14.15
CA ASN A 221 3.24 12.67 14.11
C ASN A 221 3.93 12.52 12.74
N GLY A 222 5.08 13.18 12.55
CA GLY A 222 5.87 13.08 11.30
C GLY A 222 6.43 11.69 11.01
N TYR A 223 6.47 10.82 12.00
CA TYR A 223 6.97 9.43 11.88
C TYR A 223 5.87 8.45 11.49
N MET A 224 4.65 8.91 11.27
CA MET A 224 3.55 8.07 10.79
C MET A 224 3.64 7.90 9.29
N ASP A 225 3.75 6.67 8.86
CA ASP A 225 3.73 6.30 7.46
C ASP A 225 2.33 6.45 6.87
N LYS A 226 2.29 7.01 5.65
CA LYS A 226 1.04 7.31 4.96
C LYS A 226 1.07 6.76 3.55
N ASN A 227 -0.02 6.13 3.21
CA ASN A 227 -0.22 5.51 1.91
C ASN A 227 -1.41 6.13 1.20
N VAL A 228 -1.34 6.16 -0.11
CA VAL A 228 -2.50 6.46 -0.96
C VAL A 228 -2.89 5.22 -1.74
N TYR A 229 -4.19 4.95 -1.78
CA TYR A 229 -4.76 3.91 -2.65
C TYR A 229 -4.81 4.39 -4.10
N ASN A 230 -4.53 3.48 -5.04
CA ASN A 230 -4.64 3.76 -6.47
C ASN A 230 -6.09 3.70 -6.95
N GLY A 231 -6.90 4.55 -6.39
CA GLY A 231 -8.34 4.66 -6.64
C GLY A 231 -8.99 5.65 -5.69
N THR A 232 -10.30 5.64 -5.66
CA THR A 232 -11.10 6.49 -4.79
C THR A 232 -11.39 5.83 -3.44
N ILE A 233 -11.87 6.62 -2.47
CA ILE A 233 -12.38 6.15 -1.17
C ILE A 233 -13.48 5.08 -1.40
N GLN A 234 -14.43 5.37 -2.30
CA GLN A 234 -15.56 4.47 -2.56
C GLN A 234 -15.08 3.14 -3.16
N GLU A 235 -14.13 3.18 -4.10
CA GLU A 235 -13.55 1.97 -4.69
C GLU A 235 -12.81 1.13 -3.64
N LEU A 236 -12.02 1.77 -2.77
CA LEU A 236 -11.37 1.05 -1.68
C LEU A 236 -12.38 0.36 -0.77
N GLN A 237 -13.41 1.10 -0.32
CA GLN A 237 -14.43 0.57 0.59
C GLN A 237 -15.20 -0.61 -0.01
N ASN A 238 -15.52 -0.53 -1.30
CA ASN A 238 -16.25 -1.58 -2.01
C ASN A 238 -15.39 -2.84 -2.26
N ARG A 239 -14.10 -2.66 -2.48
CA ARG A 239 -13.18 -3.75 -2.80
C ARG A 239 -12.52 -4.39 -1.58
N TRP A 240 -12.49 -3.69 -0.45
CA TRP A 240 -11.85 -4.22 0.75
C TRP A 240 -12.50 -5.52 1.22
N PRO A 241 -11.73 -6.58 1.48
CA PRO A 241 -10.25 -6.65 1.55
C PRO A 241 -9.56 -7.08 0.24
N ASP A 242 -10.27 -7.22 -0.87
CA ASP A 242 -9.75 -7.70 -2.16
C ASP A 242 -9.24 -6.53 -3.04
N ILE A 243 -8.34 -5.74 -2.48
CA ILE A 243 -7.77 -4.52 -3.09
C ILE A 243 -6.59 -4.79 -4.01
#